data_6456a51856b0b3a2cbd487f9ae05371f
#
_entry.id   6456a51856b0b3a2cbd487f9ae05371f
#
_cell.length_a   1.000
_cell.length_b   1.000
_cell.length_c   1.000
_cell.angle_alpha   90.00
_cell.angle_beta   90.00
_cell.angle_gamma   90.00
#
_symmetry.space_group_name_H-M   'P 1'
#
loop_
_entity.id
_entity.type
_entity.pdbx_description
1 polymer ?
#
loop_
_entity_poly.entity_id
_entity_poly.type
_entity_poly.pdbx_seq_one_letter_code
_entity_poly.pdbx_strand_id
1 'polypeptide(L)'
;MGGMLAANTGGARLIRYGDVRHNTLGLQALLMQPPGELLEMGNRLHKNNTGPDWKQLFIGTAGSYGIVTQAVLRAHPLPRQRATALIVPSSLEAGLRLLQDAQAQFADFLTAFEGISRNALASVLRHLPQVNAPFDPLPDYALLVEVSSSSAASEHFDLDKLFM
;
A
#
# COMPACT_ATOMS: atom_id res chain seq x y z
N MET A 1 0.33 -2.20 15.07
CA MET A 1 0.52 -3.39 14.21
C MET A 1 -0.67 -4.34 14.30
N GLY A 2 -1.12 -4.80 15.49
CA GLY A 2 -2.24 -5.75 15.63
C GLY A 2 -3.54 -5.28 14.97
N GLY A 3 -3.91 -4.00 15.10
CA GLY A 3 -5.09 -3.44 14.44
C GLY A 3 -4.99 -3.44 12.90
N MET A 4 -3.80 -3.25 12.34
CA MET A 4 -3.58 -3.35 10.89
C MET A 4 -3.82 -4.78 10.38
N LEU A 5 -3.36 -5.78 11.15
CA LEU A 5 -3.62 -7.19 10.84
C LEU A 5 -5.09 -7.54 10.98
N ALA A 6 -5.71 -7.12 12.09
CA ALA A 6 -7.12 -7.38 12.33
C ALA A 6 -8.03 -6.77 11.24
N ALA A 7 -7.67 -5.60 10.70
CA ALA A 7 -8.43 -4.93 9.65
C ALA A 7 -7.97 -5.27 8.22
N ASN A 8 -6.87 -6.01 8.05
CA ASN A 8 -6.20 -6.23 6.77
C ASN A 8 -5.97 -4.92 6.00
N THR A 9 -5.31 -3.95 6.63
CA THR A 9 -5.14 -2.63 6.02
C THR A 9 -4.27 -2.69 4.78
N GLY A 10 -4.67 -1.94 3.74
CA GLY A 10 -3.86 -1.60 2.59
C GLY A 10 -3.65 -0.09 2.55
N GLY A 11 -2.48 0.37 2.14
CA GLY A 11 -2.18 1.78 1.94
C GLY A 11 -1.98 2.12 0.47
N ALA A 12 -1.62 3.38 0.19
CA ALA A 12 -1.39 3.89 -1.17
C ALA A 12 -0.39 3.03 -1.98
N ARG A 13 0.52 2.33 -1.30
CA ARG A 13 1.55 1.48 -1.93
C ARG A 13 1.14 0.01 -2.09
N LEU A 14 -0.14 -0.30 -1.93
CA LEU A 14 -0.69 -1.67 -2.09
C LEU A 14 -0.40 -2.23 -3.49
N ILE A 15 -0.46 -1.39 -4.51
CA ILE A 15 -0.25 -1.80 -5.91
C ILE A 15 1.11 -2.49 -6.12
N ARG A 16 2.14 -2.09 -5.37
CA ARG A 16 3.49 -2.67 -5.44
C ARG A 16 3.75 -3.70 -4.36
N TYR A 17 3.42 -3.39 -3.11
CA TYR A 17 3.87 -4.18 -1.96
C TYR A 17 2.78 -5.11 -1.42
N GLY A 18 1.55 -5.01 -1.93
CA GLY A 18 0.42 -5.76 -1.41
C GLY A 18 -0.11 -5.21 -0.08
N ASP A 19 -1.15 -5.82 0.44
CA ASP A 19 -1.74 -5.52 1.73
C ASP A 19 -1.01 -6.20 2.89
N VAL A 20 -1.51 -6.02 4.11
CA VAL A 20 -0.94 -6.65 5.32
C VAL A 20 -1.04 -8.18 5.23
N ARG A 21 -2.12 -8.73 4.67
CA ARG A 21 -2.32 -10.16 4.46
C ARG A 21 -1.22 -10.75 3.60
N HIS A 22 -0.93 -10.11 2.47
CA HIS A 22 0.11 -10.53 1.53
C HIS A 22 1.51 -10.55 2.19
N ASN A 23 1.76 -9.61 3.09
CA ASN A 23 3.06 -9.43 3.74
C ASN A 23 3.21 -10.19 5.07
N THR A 24 2.19 -10.95 5.52
CA THR A 24 2.25 -11.70 6.78
C THR A 24 2.74 -13.13 6.52
N LEU A 25 3.92 -13.46 7.06
CA LEU A 25 4.53 -14.78 6.96
C LEU A 25 4.10 -15.69 8.12
N GLY A 26 3.98 -15.14 9.32
CA GLY A 26 3.58 -15.84 10.53
C GLY A 26 2.79 -14.95 11.47
N LEU A 27 2.03 -15.57 12.34
CA LEU A 27 1.12 -14.92 13.28
C LEU A 27 1.03 -15.72 14.57
N GLN A 28 0.99 -15.02 15.71
CA GLN A 28 0.55 -15.59 16.99
C GLN A 28 -0.73 -14.86 17.41
N ALA A 29 -1.73 -15.62 17.82
CA ALA A 29 -2.99 -15.08 18.31
C ALA A 29 -3.37 -15.69 19.64
N LEU A 30 -3.91 -14.86 20.53
CA LEU A 30 -4.55 -15.27 21.77
C LEU A 30 -6.01 -15.58 21.47
N LEU A 31 -6.41 -16.82 21.71
CA LEU A 31 -7.79 -17.26 21.48
C LEU A 31 -8.70 -16.78 22.60
N MET A 32 -9.95 -16.50 22.23
CA MET A 32 -11.01 -16.16 23.18
C MET A 32 -11.67 -17.42 23.75
N GLN A 33 -11.63 -18.53 22.99
CA GLN A 33 -12.14 -19.84 23.44
C GLN A 33 -11.26 -20.97 22.87
N PRO A 34 -10.63 -21.80 23.75
CA PRO A 34 -10.56 -21.62 25.19
C PRO A 34 -9.77 -20.35 25.54
N PRO A 35 -10.18 -19.59 26.58
CA PRO A 35 -9.57 -18.33 26.91
C PRO A 35 -8.12 -18.50 27.36
N GLY A 36 -7.24 -17.66 26.86
CA GLY A 36 -5.82 -17.64 27.23
C GLY A 36 -4.93 -18.60 26.45
N GLU A 37 -5.47 -19.37 25.50
CA GLU A 37 -4.65 -20.23 24.64
C GLU A 37 -3.98 -19.42 23.54
N LEU A 38 -2.67 -19.63 23.36
CA LEU A 38 -1.87 -19.02 22.29
C LEU A 38 -1.75 -20.00 21.13
N LEU A 39 -2.15 -19.53 19.97
CA LEU A 39 -2.03 -20.27 18.71
C LEU A 39 -0.94 -19.64 17.86
N GLU A 40 0.09 -20.42 17.50
CA GLU A 40 1.14 -20.02 16.58
C GLU A 40 0.85 -20.56 15.18
N MET A 41 0.90 -19.70 14.18
CA MET A 41 0.57 -20.03 12.79
C MET A 41 1.60 -19.48 11.83
N GLY A 42 2.02 -20.30 10.87
CA GLY A 42 3.04 -19.94 9.90
C GLY A 42 4.45 -20.00 10.50
N ASN A 43 5.40 -19.39 9.81
CA ASN A 43 6.81 -19.39 10.20
C ASN A 43 7.54 -18.17 9.60
N ARG A 44 8.89 -18.20 9.58
CA ARG A 44 9.73 -17.12 9.03
C ARG A 44 10.16 -17.37 7.58
N LEU A 45 9.73 -18.48 6.98
CA LEU A 45 10.12 -18.85 5.64
C LEU A 45 9.25 -18.15 4.60
N HIS A 46 9.85 -17.64 3.53
CA HIS A 46 9.13 -17.11 2.38
C HIS A 46 8.35 -18.20 1.63
N LYS A 47 8.92 -19.41 1.57
CA LYS A 47 8.27 -20.56 0.96
C LYS A 47 7.84 -21.53 2.06
N ASN A 48 6.55 -21.67 2.24
CA ASN A 48 5.93 -22.64 3.14
C ASN A 48 4.70 -23.25 2.46
N ASN A 49 4.84 -24.48 1.97
CA ASN A 49 3.78 -25.19 1.24
C ASN A 49 3.14 -26.28 2.12
N THR A 50 3.35 -26.26 3.44
CA THR A 50 2.86 -27.30 4.35
C THR A 50 1.51 -26.93 4.94
N GLY A 51 0.50 -27.76 4.66
CA GLY A 51 -0.83 -27.66 5.24
C GLY A 51 -1.62 -26.39 4.86
N PRO A 52 -2.82 -26.24 5.47
CA PRO A 52 -3.62 -25.04 5.31
C PRO A 52 -2.96 -23.81 5.97
N ASP A 53 -3.16 -22.65 5.37
CA ASP A 53 -2.61 -21.40 5.88
C ASP A 53 -3.55 -20.75 6.92
N TRP A 54 -3.54 -21.27 8.13
CA TRP A 54 -4.43 -20.89 9.22
C TRP A 54 -4.36 -19.42 9.64
N LYS A 55 -3.20 -18.74 9.46
CA LYS A 55 -3.09 -17.32 9.79
C LYS A 55 -4.07 -16.45 9.03
N GLN A 56 -4.52 -16.89 7.84
CA GLN A 56 -5.47 -16.18 7.00
C GLN A 56 -6.86 -16.05 7.64
N LEU A 57 -7.20 -16.93 8.58
CA LEU A 57 -8.45 -16.86 9.34
C LEU A 57 -8.47 -15.72 10.36
N PHE A 58 -7.33 -15.16 10.73
CA PHE A 58 -7.22 -14.11 11.75
C PHE A 58 -7.07 -12.71 11.13
N ILE A 59 -6.54 -12.64 9.91
CA ILE A 59 -6.28 -11.36 9.22
C ILE A 59 -7.57 -10.85 8.58
N GLY A 60 -7.93 -9.60 8.88
CA GLY A 60 -9.13 -8.96 8.33
C GLY A 60 -10.43 -9.36 9.02
N THR A 61 -10.37 -9.90 10.23
CA THR A 61 -11.55 -10.37 10.99
C THR A 61 -11.97 -9.43 12.12
N ALA A 62 -11.33 -8.26 12.21
CA ALA A 62 -11.54 -7.29 13.28
C ALA A 62 -11.38 -7.88 14.70
N GLY A 63 -10.59 -8.95 14.84
CA GLY A 63 -10.37 -9.63 16.13
C GLY A 63 -11.43 -10.67 16.50
N SER A 64 -12.34 -11.04 15.59
CA SER A 64 -13.45 -11.96 15.90
C SER A 64 -13.00 -13.36 16.35
N TYR A 65 -11.84 -13.81 15.90
CA TYR A 65 -11.29 -15.14 16.27
C TYR A 65 -10.23 -15.10 17.36
N GLY A 66 -9.69 -13.92 17.67
CA GLY A 66 -8.66 -13.77 18.70
C GLY A 66 -7.89 -12.46 18.55
N ILE A 67 -7.02 -12.21 19.52
CA ILE A 67 -6.19 -11.02 19.58
C ILE A 67 -4.80 -11.37 19.04
N VAL A 68 -4.36 -10.67 18.01
CA VAL A 68 -3.01 -10.83 17.47
C VAL A 68 -1.98 -10.26 18.43
N THR A 69 -1.08 -11.11 18.92
CA THR A 69 -0.03 -10.76 19.88
C THR A 69 1.33 -10.59 19.23
N GLN A 70 1.64 -11.39 18.19
CA GLN A 70 2.89 -11.29 17.44
C GLN A 70 2.64 -11.53 15.95
N ALA A 71 3.51 -10.99 15.11
CA ALA A 71 3.49 -11.25 13.68
C ALA A 71 4.91 -11.27 13.10
N VAL A 72 5.10 -12.10 12.09
CA VAL A 72 6.27 -12.09 11.22
C VAL A 72 5.85 -11.48 9.90
N LEU A 73 6.42 -10.33 9.57
CA LEU A 73 6.09 -9.60 8.36
C LEU A 73 7.25 -9.61 7.38
N ARG A 74 6.92 -9.65 6.10
CA ARG A 74 7.89 -9.42 5.02
C ARG A 74 8.34 -7.96 5.07
N ALA A 75 9.64 -7.74 5.09
CA ALA A 75 10.23 -6.41 4.91
C ALA A 75 10.68 -6.23 3.46
N HIS A 76 10.53 -5.03 2.95
CA HIS A 76 11.01 -4.63 1.64
C HIS A 76 12.17 -3.64 1.78
N PRO A 77 13.17 -3.66 0.88
CA PRO A 77 14.21 -2.65 0.86
C PRO A 77 13.64 -1.24 0.73
N LEU A 78 14.22 -0.28 1.44
CA LEU A 78 13.83 1.12 1.28
C LEU A 78 14.12 1.61 -0.15
N PRO A 79 13.21 2.37 -0.76
CA PRO A 79 13.48 2.99 -2.04
C PRO A 79 14.67 3.96 -1.94
N ARG A 80 15.61 3.86 -2.87
CA ARG A 80 16.73 4.79 -3.02
C ARG A 80 16.33 6.03 -3.82
N GLN A 81 15.40 5.84 -4.76
CA GLN A 81 14.85 6.91 -5.58
C GLN A 81 13.33 6.83 -5.56
N ARG A 82 12.71 8.02 -5.65
CA ARG A 82 11.27 8.18 -5.75
C ARG A 82 10.96 9.42 -6.57
N ALA A 83 10.01 9.29 -7.49
CA ALA A 83 9.39 10.42 -8.18
C ALA A 83 7.88 10.36 -7.98
N THR A 84 7.25 11.52 -7.85
CA THR A 84 5.81 11.64 -7.62
C THR A 84 5.24 12.73 -8.52
N ALA A 85 4.15 12.42 -9.19
CA ALA A 85 3.41 13.38 -10.01
C ALA A 85 1.96 13.49 -9.55
N LEU A 86 1.39 14.69 -9.66
CA LEU A 86 -0.04 14.94 -9.62
C LEU A 86 -0.52 15.24 -11.04
N ILE A 87 -1.44 14.45 -11.55
CA ILE A 87 -1.91 14.48 -12.93
C ILE A 87 -3.41 14.77 -12.92
N VAL A 88 -3.84 15.71 -13.78
CA VAL A 88 -5.26 16.00 -13.98
C VAL A 88 -5.70 15.35 -15.30
N PRO A 89 -6.36 14.19 -15.27
CA PRO A 89 -6.83 13.57 -16.50
C PRO A 89 -8.05 14.30 -17.05
N SER A 90 -8.24 14.27 -18.37
CA SER A 90 -9.35 14.94 -19.04
C SER A 90 -10.72 14.26 -18.79
N SER A 91 -10.71 12.98 -18.41
CA SER A 91 -11.90 12.20 -18.06
C SER A 91 -11.51 11.02 -17.17
N LEU A 92 -12.51 10.36 -16.58
CA LEU A 92 -12.29 9.14 -15.79
C LEU A 92 -11.69 8.01 -16.66
N GLU A 93 -12.15 7.89 -17.90
CA GLU A 93 -11.64 6.92 -18.87
C GLU A 93 -10.17 7.20 -19.21
N ALA A 94 -9.79 8.48 -19.33
CA ALA A 94 -8.40 8.87 -19.53
C ALA A 94 -7.55 8.49 -18.30
N GLY A 95 -8.07 8.64 -17.10
CA GLY A 95 -7.41 8.20 -15.86
C GLY A 95 -7.20 6.69 -15.81
N LEU A 96 -8.18 5.89 -16.26
CA LEU A 96 -8.04 4.42 -16.32
C LEU A 96 -7.02 4.00 -17.39
N ARG A 97 -6.98 4.67 -18.55
CA ARG A 97 -5.94 4.41 -19.54
C ARG A 97 -4.56 4.75 -19.01
N LEU A 98 -4.43 5.88 -18.32
CA LEU A 98 -3.17 6.27 -17.67
C LEU A 98 -2.68 5.21 -16.67
N LEU A 99 -3.58 4.58 -15.91
CA LEU A 99 -3.22 3.47 -15.03
C LEU A 99 -2.68 2.27 -15.81
N GLN A 100 -3.34 1.89 -16.91
CA GLN A 100 -2.90 0.78 -17.76
C GLN A 100 -1.53 1.07 -18.38
N ASP A 101 -1.34 2.29 -18.90
CA ASP A 101 -0.07 2.74 -19.46
C ASP A 101 1.04 2.77 -18.40
N ALA A 102 0.74 3.28 -17.20
CA ALA A 102 1.67 3.31 -16.09
C ALA A 102 2.07 1.88 -15.65
N GLN A 103 1.13 0.94 -15.59
CA GLN A 103 1.42 -0.46 -15.30
C GLN A 103 2.29 -1.10 -16.39
N ALA A 104 2.02 -0.82 -17.66
CA ALA A 104 2.77 -1.36 -18.78
C ALA A 104 4.19 -0.77 -18.86
N GLN A 105 4.34 0.54 -18.61
CA GLN A 105 5.64 1.24 -18.76
C GLN A 105 6.52 1.12 -17.53
N PHE A 106 5.94 1.24 -16.33
CA PHE A 106 6.70 1.31 -15.09
C PHE A 106 6.79 -0.03 -14.38
N ALA A 107 5.86 -0.96 -14.67
CA ALA A 107 5.86 -2.31 -14.08
C ALA A 107 6.14 -2.26 -12.56
N ASP A 108 7.23 -2.92 -12.13
CA ASP A 108 7.62 -2.98 -10.72
C ASP A 108 8.07 -1.62 -10.13
N PHE A 109 8.27 -0.58 -10.91
CA PHE A 109 8.56 0.75 -10.39
C PHE A 109 7.31 1.50 -9.93
N LEU A 110 6.12 1.18 -10.47
CA LEU A 110 4.86 1.80 -10.05
C LEU A 110 4.56 1.45 -8.59
N THR A 111 4.59 2.46 -7.72
CA THR A 111 4.48 2.27 -6.28
C THR A 111 3.11 2.67 -5.75
N ALA A 112 2.54 3.76 -6.28
CA ALA A 112 1.21 4.21 -5.92
C ALA A 112 0.49 4.81 -7.12
N PHE A 113 -0.84 4.65 -7.13
CA PHE A 113 -1.74 5.26 -8.08
C PHE A 113 -3.07 5.54 -7.36
N GLU A 114 -3.30 6.80 -6.99
CA GLU A 114 -4.40 7.19 -6.11
C GLU A 114 -5.23 8.32 -6.71
N GLY A 115 -6.55 8.20 -6.63
CA GLY A 115 -7.47 9.26 -7.01
C GLY A 115 -7.78 10.19 -5.83
N ILE A 116 -7.64 11.50 -6.03
CA ILE A 116 -7.91 12.54 -5.02
C ILE A 116 -9.00 13.46 -5.55
N SER A 117 -10.14 13.52 -4.86
CA SER A 117 -11.23 14.40 -5.25
C SER A 117 -10.96 15.87 -4.90
N ARG A 118 -11.64 16.81 -5.61
CA ARG A 118 -11.62 18.25 -5.27
C ARG A 118 -11.93 18.50 -3.79
N ASN A 119 -12.94 17.81 -3.25
CA ASN A 119 -13.33 17.99 -1.86
C ASN A 119 -12.24 17.59 -0.88
N ALA A 120 -11.49 16.52 -1.17
CA ALA A 120 -10.35 16.09 -0.37
C ALA A 120 -9.22 17.14 -0.44
N LEU A 121 -8.85 17.61 -1.64
CA LEU A 121 -7.86 18.69 -1.82
C LEU A 121 -8.27 19.96 -1.09
N ALA A 122 -9.52 20.43 -1.27
CA ALA A 122 -10.04 21.61 -0.60
C ALA A 122 -10.04 21.48 0.92
N SER A 123 -10.35 20.28 1.45
CA SER A 123 -10.30 20.00 2.87
C SER A 123 -8.87 20.09 3.43
N VAL A 124 -7.89 19.52 2.73
CA VAL A 124 -6.48 19.63 3.12
C VAL A 124 -6.05 21.10 3.19
N LEU A 125 -6.31 21.88 2.13
CA LEU A 125 -5.93 23.29 2.05
C LEU A 125 -6.60 24.15 3.14
N ARG A 126 -7.84 23.82 3.52
CA ARG A 126 -8.56 24.52 4.60
C ARG A 126 -7.95 24.26 5.97
N HIS A 127 -7.53 23.02 6.25
CA HIS A 127 -7.07 22.62 7.58
C HIS A 127 -5.56 22.70 7.74
N LEU A 128 -4.82 22.79 6.63
CA LEU A 128 -3.35 22.86 6.59
C LEU A 128 -2.92 24.08 5.76
N PRO A 129 -3.06 25.32 6.29
CA PRO A 129 -2.79 26.55 5.54
C PRO A 129 -1.33 26.71 5.08
N GLN A 130 -0.41 25.92 5.62
CA GLN A 130 1.00 25.87 5.20
C GLN A 130 1.21 25.07 3.91
N VAL A 131 0.21 24.34 3.42
CA VAL A 131 0.29 23.57 2.18
C VAL A 131 -0.15 24.46 1.01
N ASN A 132 0.68 24.54 -0.01
CA ASN A 132 0.34 25.24 -1.24
C ASN A 132 -0.66 24.44 -2.08
N ALA A 133 -1.59 25.14 -2.71
CA ALA A 133 -2.49 24.51 -3.68
C ALA A 133 -1.68 24.01 -4.90
N PRO A 134 -1.82 22.72 -5.26
CA PRO A 134 -1.09 22.18 -6.40
C PRO A 134 -1.68 22.65 -7.75
N PHE A 135 -2.92 23.15 -7.75
CA PHE A 135 -3.64 23.61 -8.93
C PHE A 135 -4.50 24.84 -8.59
N ASP A 136 -4.64 25.74 -9.54
CA ASP A 136 -5.56 26.89 -9.49
C ASP A 136 -6.22 27.07 -10.88
N PRO A 137 -7.55 26.82 -11.02
CA PRO A 137 -8.47 26.30 -10.00
C PRO A 137 -8.25 24.84 -9.68
N LEU A 138 -8.76 24.37 -8.52
CA LEU A 138 -8.72 22.97 -8.14
C LEU A 138 -9.55 22.12 -9.13
N PRO A 139 -9.00 21.05 -9.69
CA PRO A 139 -9.71 20.14 -10.59
C PRO A 139 -10.76 19.33 -9.82
N ASP A 140 -11.73 18.71 -10.53
CA ASP A 140 -12.73 17.84 -9.92
C ASP A 140 -12.10 16.62 -9.25
N TYR A 141 -11.03 16.10 -9.85
CA TYR A 141 -10.15 15.10 -9.27
C TYR A 141 -8.75 15.18 -9.90
N ALA A 142 -7.79 14.68 -9.16
CA ALA A 142 -6.41 14.50 -9.61
C ALA A 142 -5.96 13.07 -9.30
N LEU A 143 -4.96 12.60 -10.03
CA LEU A 143 -4.31 11.31 -9.81
C LEU A 143 -2.91 11.56 -9.26
N LEU A 144 -2.61 10.94 -8.11
CA LEU A 144 -1.25 10.86 -7.58
C LEU A 144 -0.62 9.59 -8.11
N VAL A 145 0.49 9.73 -8.81
CA VAL A 145 1.28 8.61 -9.33
C VAL A 145 2.66 8.66 -8.70
N GLU A 146 3.06 7.58 -8.04
CA GLU A 146 4.40 7.44 -7.46
C GLU A 146 5.13 6.28 -8.13
N VAL A 147 6.35 6.53 -8.57
CA VAL A 147 7.29 5.50 -8.99
C VAL A 147 8.49 5.50 -8.07
N SER A 148 9.02 4.31 -7.76
CA SER A 148 10.19 4.21 -6.89
C SER A 148 11.05 3.00 -7.21
N SER A 149 12.34 3.09 -6.92
CA SER A 149 13.30 2.00 -7.06
C SER A 149 14.17 1.84 -5.83
N SER A 150 14.39 0.60 -5.41
CA SER A 150 15.35 0.22 -4.38
C SER A 150 16.67 -0.32 -4.97
N SER A 151 16.77 -0.47 -6.30
CA SER A 151 17.97 -0.97 -6.98
C SER A 151 19.08 0.07 -7.03
N ALA A 152 20.30 -0.34 -6.72
CA ALA A 152 21.48 0.50 -6.92
C ALA A 152 21.72 0.81 -8.42
N ALA A 153 21.36 -0.12 -9.31
CA ALA A 153 21.48 0.07 -10.75
C ALA A 153 20.60 1.20 -11.28
N SER A 154 19.51 1.55 -10.57
CA SER A 154 18.64 2.65 -10.96
C SER A 154 19.17 4.04 -10.55
N GLU A 155 20.27 4.15 -9.81
CA GLU A 155 20.85 5.44 -9.42
C GLU A 155 21.27 6.31 -10.61
N HIS A 156 21.51 5.67 -11.77
CA HIS A 156 21.81 6.35 -13.02
C HIS A 156 20.55 6.67 -13.86
N PHE A 157 19.37 6.27 -13.39
CA PHE A 157 18.12 6.46 -14.06
C PHE A 157 17.32 7.57 -13.38
N ASP A 158 17.04 8.63 -14.11
CA ASP A 158 16.28 9.76 -13.60
C ASP A 158 14.77 9.44 -13.67
N LEU A 159 14.20 9.07 -12.54
CA LEU A 159 12.78 8.71 -12.46
C LEU A 159 11.85 9.89 -12.76
N ASP A 160 12.30 11.14 -12.57
CA ASP A 160 11.48 12.33 -12.88
C ASP A 160 11.22 12.45 -14.37
N LYS A 161 12.14 11.95 -15.21
CA LYS A 161 11.97 11.92 -16.67
C LYS A 161 10.90 10.97 -17.16
N LEU A 162 10.41 10.06 -16.29
CA LEU A 162 9.30 9.17 -16.65
C LEU A 162 7.96 9.90 -16.75
N PHE A 163 7.87 11.12 -16.22
CA PHE A 163 6.66 11.95 -16.25
C PHE A 163 6.72 13.09 -17.28
N MET A 164 7.80 13.19 -18.06
CA MET A 164 7.99 14.17 -19.14
C MET A 164 7.60 13.60 -20.50
#